data_0f9f25e2caadc255926d752c18545f8b
#
_entry.id   0f9f25e2caadc255926d752c18545f8b
#
_cell.length_a   1.000
_cell.length_b   1.000
_cell.length_c   1.000
_cell.angle_alpha   90.00
_cell.angle_beta   90.00
_cell.angle_gamma   90.00
#
_symmetry.space_group_name_H-M   'P 1'
#
loop_
_entity.id
_entity.type
_entity.pdbx_description
1 polymer ?
#
loop_
_entity_poly.entity_id
_entity_poly.type
_entity_poly.pdbx_seq_one_letter_code
_entity_poly.pdbx_strand_id
1 'polypeptide(L)'
;MSIFPTKILLATDASEEAALAVRTAADIAQRTGSELHVVHVGSSLEYVGMGPPQIGDIPAPTQEQLSAEARGLLDAEVGQVKAAGGTVAQAHLGVGAPDREIVELAEKLSVGLVVIGSRGRGGIRRALMGSVSDSVVRHAHCPVLVVRAEKSEREEGSDLDDMMLT
;
A
#
# COMPACT_ATOMS: atom_id res chain seq x y z
N MET A 1 7.83 -27.93 -3.26
CA MET A 1 7.12 -27.32 -4.40
C MET A 1 7.25 -25.81 -4.35
N SER A 2 7.54 -25.20 -5.49
CA SER A 2 7.56 -23.74 -5.58
C SER A 2 6.12 -23.21 -5.72
N ILE A 3 5.82 -22.08 -5.08
CA ILE A 3 4.58 -21.35 -5.34
C ILE A 3 4.66 -20.55 -6.65
N PHE A 4 5.86 -20.37 -7.18
CA PHE A 4 6.11 -19.60 -8.39
C PHE A 4 6.24 -20.48 -9.65
N PRO A 5 5.85 -19.98 -10.82
CA PRO A 5 5.20 -18.70 -11.04
C PRO A 5 3.76 -18.65 -10.51
N THR A 6 3.27 -17.47 -10.16
CA THR A 6 1.93 -17.27 -9.62
C THR A 6 1.39 -15.88 -10.00
N LYS A 7 0.24 -15.50 -9.48
CA LYS A 7 -0.20 -14.10 -9.47
C LYS A 7 0.28 -13.44 -8.18
N ILE A 8 0.83 -12.25 -8.29
CA ILE A 8 1.26 -11.42 -7.17
C ILE A 8 0.34 -10.21 -7.09
N LEU A 9 -0.21 -9.91 -5.92
CA LEU A 9 -1.00 -8.71 -5.68
C LEU A 9 -0.17 -7.71 -4.88
N LEU A 10 0.15 -6.58 -5.49
CA LEU A 10 0.77 -5.44 -4.84
C LEU A 10 -0.32 -4.48 -4.35
N ALA A 11 -0.41 -4.31 -3.04
CA ALA A 11 -1.29 -3.31 -2.43
C ALA A 11 -0.49 -2.04 -2.12
N THR A 12 -0.98 -0.91 -2.59
CA THR A 12 -0.27 0.38 -2.52
C THR A 12 -1.17 1.49 -2.01
N ASP A 13 -0.58 2.44 -1.31
CA ASP A 13 -1.22 3.66 -0.80
C ASP A 13 -0.46 4.94 -1.16
N ALA A 14 0.50 4.86 -2.07
CA ALA A 14 1.36 5.96 -2.50
C ALA A 14 2.27 6.54 -1.41
N SER A 15 2.57 5.79 -0.33
CA SER A 15 3.55 6.15 0.67
C SER A 15 4.99 5.82 0.23
N GLU A 16 6.01 6.29 0.99
CA GLU A 16 7.41 5.92 0.73
C GLU A 16 7.65 4.41 0.87
N GLU A 17 7.01 3.77 1.84
CA GLU A 17 7.08 2.32 2.01
C GLU A 17 6.40 1.57 0.87
N ALA A 18 5.34 2.14 0.29
CA ALA A 18 4.72 1.62 -0.91
C ALA A 18 5.69 1.65 -2.10
N ALA A 19 6.52 2.67 -2.24
CA ALA A 19 7.53 2.74 -3.29
C ALA A 19 8.56 1.60 -3.20
N LEU A 20 8.97 1.22 -2.00
CA LEU A 20 9.85 0.06 -1.79
C LEU A 20 9.11 -1.25 -2.09
N ALA A 21 7.84 -1.36 -1.68
CA ALA A 21 6.99 -2.51 -2.00
C ALA A 21 6.80 -2.68 -3.52
N VAL A 22 6.63 -1.58 -4.25
CA VAL A 22 6.57 -1.55 -5.72
C VAL A 22 7.81 -2.19 -6.34
N ARG A 23 9.00 -1.73 -5.95
CA ARG A 23 10.27 -2.27 -6.48
C ARG A 23 10.45 -3.74 -6.13
N THR A 24 10.12 -4.12 -4.90
CA THR A 24 10.21 -5.51 -4.43
C THR A 24 9.27 -6.42 -5.21
N ALA A 25 8.02 -6.04 -5.37
CA ALA A 25 7.03 -6.80 -6.13
C ALA A 25 7.41 -6.94 -7.61
N ALA A 26 7.89 -5.86 -8.22
CA ALA A 26 8.35 -5.88 -9.61
C ALA A 26 9.53 -6.83 -9.81
N ASP A 27 10.51 -6.80 -8.91
CA ASP A 27 11.69 -7.69 -8.96
C ASP A 27 11.30 -9.16 -8.79
N ILE A 28 10.44 -9.47 -7.82
CA ILE A 28 9.95 -10.84 -7.61
C ILE A 28 9.17 -11.33 -8.83
N ALA A 29 8.24 -10.53 -9.35
CA ALA A 29 7.44 -10.90 -10.51
C ALA A 29 8.31 -11.20 -11.72
N GLN A 30 9.30 -10.35 -12.00
CA GLN A 30 10.23 -10.50 -13.12
C GLN A 30 11.09 -11.75 -12.97
N ARG A 31 11.68 -11.98 -11.80
CA ARG A 31 12.58 -13.13 -11.55
C ARG A 31 11.85 -14.47 -11.53
N THR A 32 10.58 -14.47 -11.16
CA THR A 32 9.78 -15.70 -11.03
C THR A 32 8.87 -15.98 -12.23
N GLY A 33 8.79 -15.04 -13.17
CA GLY A 33 7.84 -15.13 -14.29
C GLY A 33 6.39 -15.03 -13.86
N SER A 34 6.11 -14.37 -12.73
CA SER A 34 4.78 -14.21 -12.17
C SER A 34 4.05 -13.00 -12.74
N GLU A 35 2.72 -13.06 -12.77
CA GLU A 35 1.87 -11.92 -13.15
C GLU A 35 1.76 -10.94 -11.97
N LEU A 36 2.00 -9.67 -12.21
CA LEU A 36 1.87 -8.63 -11.20
C LEU A 36 0.56 -7.87 -11.39
N HIS A 37 -0.28 -7.92 -10.37
CA HIS A 37 -1.50 -7.13 -10.23
C HIS A 37 -1.26 -6.02 -9.21
N VAL A 38 -1.80 -4.84 -9.45
CA VAL A 38 -1.70 -3.68 -8.54
C VAL A 38 -3.09 -3.30 -8.09
N VAL A 39 -3.28 -3.07 -6.79
CA VAL A 39 -4.52 -2.54 -6.23
C VAL A 39 -4.26 -1.28 -5.43
N HIS A 40 -5.07 -0.26 -5.69
CA HIS A 40 -5.21 0.91 -4.83
C HIS A 40 -6.65 0.95 -4.30
N VAL A 41 -6.82 1.17 -3.01
CA VAL A 41 -8.15 1.28 -2.39
C VAL A 41 -8.40 2.73 -2.03
N GLY A 42 -9.34 3.34 -2.73
CA GLY A 42 -9.80 4.70 -2.47
C GLY A 42 -10.79 4.77 -1.32
N SER A 43 -10.92 5.96 -0.74
CA SER A 43 -11.91 6.23 0.29
C SER A 43 -13.32 6.30 -0.31
N SER A 44 -14.31 5.79 0.44
CA SER A 44 -15.72 6.02 0.12
C SER A 44 -16.26 7.22 0.91
N LEU A 45 -17.37 7.82 0.42
CA LEU A 45 -18.05 8.90 1.15
C LEU A 45 -18.48 8.48 2.57
N GLU A 46 -18.85 7.21 2.75
CA GLU A 46 -19.20 6.68 4.07
C GLU A 46 -18.01 6.74 5.04
N TYR A 47 -16.79 6.59 4.54
CA TYR A 47 -15.57 6.66 5.33
C TYR A 47 -15.13 8.10 5.64
N VAL A 48 -15.37 9.02 4.71
CA VAL A 48 -15.02 10.45 4.86
C VAL A 48 -16.02 11.16 5.78
N GLY A 49 -17.28 10.70 5.83
CA GLY A 49 -18.36 11.31 6.63
C GLY A 49 -18.34 10.97 8.13
N MET A 50 -17.43 10.12 8.60
CA MET A 50 -17.36 9.71 10.03
C MET A 50 -16.56 10.66 10.92
N GLY A 51 -16.01 11.76 10.38
CA GLY A 51 -15.37 12.81 11.17
C GLY A 51 -16.38 13.82 11.76
N PRO A 52 -16.05 14.48 12.89
CA PRO A 52 -16.87 15.58 13.38
C PRO A 52 -16.96 16.67 12.30
N PRO A 53 -18.13 17.35 12.16
CA PRO A 53 -18.28 18.41 11.18
C PRO A 53 -17.25 19.50 11.46
N GLN A 54 -16.35 19.69 10.52
CA GLN A 54 -15.39 20.79 10.56
C GLN A 54 -16.13 22.07 10.20
N ILE A 55 -16.08 23.04 11.10
CA ILE A 55 -16.64 24.38 10.85
C ILE A 55 -15.74 25.08 9.84
N GLY A 56 -16.13 25.05 8.60
CA GLY A 56 -15.46 25.76 7.51
C GLY A 56 -16.12 25.43 6.17
N ASP A 57 -16.37 26.42 5.35
CA ASP A 57 -17.11 26.38 4.08
C ASP A 57 -16.43 25.60 2.94
N ILE A 58 -15.65 24.56 3.25
CA ILE A 58 -15.09 23.69 2.22
C ILE A 58 -16.09 22.58 1.96
N PRO A 59 -16.72 22.52 0.77
CA PRO A 59 -17.65 21.45 0.45
C PRO A 59 -16.94 20.10 0.50
N ALA A 60 -17.59 19.11 1.10
CA ALA A 60 -17.10 17.74 1.11
C ALA A 60 -16.90 17.23 -0.34
N PRO A 61 -15.82 16.46 -0.61
CA PRO A 61 -15.58 15.94 -1.94
C PRO A 61 -16.73 15.02 -2.38
N THR A 62 -17.08 15.07 -3.65
CA THR A 62 -18.06 14.15 -4.22
C THR A 62 -17.46 12.75 -4.42
N GLN A 63 -18.30 11.72 -4.54
CA GLN A 63 -17.85 10.36 -4.87
C GLN A 63 -17.07 10.31 -6.18
N GLU A 64 -17.45 11.12 -7.14
CA GLU A 64 -16.77 11.24 -8.43
C GLU A 64 -15.34 11.80 -8.26
N GLN A 65 -15.19 12.86 -7.45
CA GLN A 65 -13.89 13.44 -7.13
C GLN A 65 -12.97 12.45 -6.40
N LEU A 66 -13.49 11.71 -5.40
CA LEU A 66 -12.73 10.68 -4.69
C LEU A 66 -12.31 9.54 -5.62
N SER A 67 -13.18 9.13 -6.53
CA SER A 67 -12.88 8.08 -7.51
C SER A 67 -11.83 8.53 -8.53
N ALA A 68 -11.89 9.79 -8.98
CA ALA A 68 -10.91 10.37 -9.89
C ALA A 68 -9.54 10.49 -9.25
N GLU A 69 -9.46 10.93 -7.99
CA GLU A 69 -8.22 11.01 -7.21
C GLU A 69 -7.60 9.62 -7.02
N ALA A 70 -8.38 8.64 -6.60
CA ALA A 70 -7.92 7.27 -6.39
C ALA A 70 -7.42 6.63 -7.70
N ARG A 71 -8.07 6.91 -8.82
CA ARG A 71 -7.63 6.46 -10.14
C ARG A 71 -6.30 7.09 -10.54
N GLY A 72 -6.13 8.38 -10.28
CA GLY A 72 -4.86 9.08 -10.52
C GLY A 72 -3.70 8.49 -9.70
N LEU A 73 -3.94 8.15 -8.44
CA LEU A 73 -2.96 7.48 -7.58
C LEU A 73 -2.62 6.08 -8.11
N LEU A 74 -3.60 5.31 -8.53
CA LEU A 74 -3.39 4.00 -9.13
C LEU A 74 -2.55 4.08 -10.41
N ASP A 75 -2.84 5.04 -11.29
CA ASP A 75 -2.08 5.25 -12.52
C ASP A 75 -0.63 5.65 -12.22
N ALA A 76 -0.39 6.46 -11.20
CA ALA A 76 0.95 6.81 -10.74
C ALA A 76 1.73 5.58 -10.23
N GLU A 77 1.07 4.71 -9.49
CA GLU A 77 1.68 3.46 -8.99
C GLU A 77 2.03 2.49 -10.12
N VAL A 78 1.15 2.34 -11.10
CA VAL A 78 1.43 1.57 -12.31
C VAL A 78 2.65 2.14 -13.04
N GLY A 79 2.76 3.46 -13.12
CA GLY A 79 3.94 4.15 -13.66
C GLY A 79 5.22 3.82 -12.89
N GLN A 80 5.16 3.75 -11.56
CA GLN A 80 6.31 3.37 -10.72
C GLN A 80 6.74 1.92 -10.95
N VAL A 81 5.80 0.99 -11.08
CA VAL A 81 6.12 -0.40 -11.43
C VAL A 81 6.86 -0.48 -12.76
N LYS A 82 6.38 0.23 -13.78
CA LYS A 82 7.03 0.29 -15.09
C LYS A 82 8.42 0.92 -15.02
N ALA A 83 8.57 2.00 -14.26
CA ALA A 83 9.87 2.65 -14.03
C ALA A 83 10.87 1.74 -13.30
N ALA A 84 10.40 0.82 -12.47
CA ALA A 84 11.20 -0.21 -11.81
C ALA A 84 11.53 -1.42 -12.72
N GLY A 85 11.14 -1.39 -13.99
CA GLY A 85 11.36 -2.46 -14.95
C GLY A 85 10.31 -3.57 -14.94
N GLY A 86 9.23 -3.40 -14.17
CA GLY A 86 8.14 -4.37 -14.08
C GLY A 86 7.05 -4.18 -15.14
N THR A 87 6.20 -5.17 -15.26
CA THR A 87 5.01 -5.16 -16.12
C THR A 87 3.79 -5.44 -15.26
N VAL A 88 2.76 -4.61 -15.38
CA VAL A 88 1.50 -4.78 -14.68
C VAL A 88 0.54 -5.56 -15.59
N ALA A 89 0.09 -6.73 -15.12
CA ALA A 89 -0.91 -7.52 -15.84
C ALA A 89 -2.29 -6.86 -15.78
N GLN A 90 -2.69 -6.37 -14.59
CA GLN A 90 -3.93 -5.64 -14.40
C GLN A 90 -3.82 -4.72 -13.18
N ALA A 91 -4.41 -3.53 -13.30
CA ALA A 91 -4.57 -2.58 -12.21
C ALA A 91 -6.03 -2.59 -11.72
N HIS A 92 -6.21 -2.55 -10.39
CA HIS A 92 -7.50 -2.63 -9.74
C HIS A 92 -7.73 -1.42 -8.84
N LEU A 93 -8.90 -0.87 -8.91
CA LEU A 93 -9.37 0.17 -8.01
C LEU A 93 -10.43 -0.41 -7.08
N GLY A 94 -10.09 -0.49 -5.78
CA GLY A 94 -11.04 -0.84 -4.73
C GLY A 94 -11.63 0.41 -4.09
N VAL A 95 -12.81 0.29 -3.50
CA VAL A 95 -13.48 1.36 -2.76
C VAL A 95 -14.03 0.78 -1.47
N GLY A 96 -13.64 1.33 -0.34
CA GLY A 96 -14.11 0.88 0.97
C GLY A 96 -13.01 0.69 1.98
N ALA A 97 -13.13 -0.34 2.83
CA ALA A 97 -12.14 -0.71 3.82
C ALA A 97 -10.92 -1.37 3.15
N PRO A 98 -9.72 -0.76 3.20
CA PRO A 98 -8.57 -1.24 2.44
C PRO A 98 -8.19 -2.68 2.72
N ASP A 99 -8.18 -3.10 3.97
CA ASP A 99 -7.82 -4.46 4.37
C ASP A 99 -8.77 -5.51 3.79
N ARG A 100 -10.06 -5.25 3.84
CA ARG A 100 -11.09 -6.12 3.29
C ARG A 100 -11.00 -6.21 1.77
N GLU A 101 -10.91 -5.07 1.10
CA GLU A 101 -10.81 -5.02 -0.36
C GLU A 101 -9.58 -5.78 -0.89
N ILE A 102 -8.45 -5.65 -0.22
CA ILE A 102 -7.22 -6.35 -0.57
C ILE A 102 -7.40 -7.87 -0.41
N VAL A 103 -7.93 -8.33 0.72
CA VAL A 103 -8.14 -9.75 1.00
C VAL A 103 -9.14 -10.37 0.02
N GLU A 104 -10.28 -9.73 -0.20
CA GLU A 104 -11.29 -10.20 -1.14
C GLU A 104 -10.77 -10.27 -2.58
N LEU A 105 -10.01 -9.26 -3.01
CA LEU A 105 -9.41 -9.26 -4.34
C LEU A 105 -8.35 -10.36 -4.48
N ALA A 106 -7.52 -10.57 -3.45
CA ALA A 106 -6.53 -11.63 -3.43
C ALA A 106 -7.18 -13.01 -3.60
N GLU A 107 -8.28 -13.26 -2.92
CA GLU A 107 -9.07 -14.50 -3.05
C GLU A 107 -9.69 -14.62 -4.44
N LYS A 108 -10.34 -13.57 -4.91
CA LYS A 108 -11.00 -13.54 -6.22
C LYS A 108 -10.05 -13.82 -7.38
N LEU A 109 -8.83 -13.29 -7.31
CA LEU A 109 -7.78 -13.50 -8.31
C LEU A 109 -7.00 -14.79 -8.08
N SER A 110 -7.19 -15.47 -6.96
CA SER A 110 -6.40 -16.63 -6.54
C SER A 110 -4.89 -16.35 -6.57
N VAL A 111 -4.47 -15.22 -5.99
CA VAL A 111 -3.06 -14.87 -5.94
C VAL A 111 -2.28 -15.80 -5.01
N GLY A 112 -1.04 -16.06 -5.33
CA GLY A 112 -0.14 -16.86 -4.49
C GLY A 112 0.74 -16.05 -3.54
N LEU A 113 0.75 -14.72 -3.71
CA LEU A 113 1.53 -13.81 -2.87
C LEU A 113 0.89 -12.42 -2.86
N VAL A 114 0.75 -11.85 -1.67
CA VAL A 114 0.43 -10.42 -1.48
C VAL A 114 1.71 -9.70 -1.05
N VAL A 115 2.01 -8.57 -1.67
CA VAL A 115 3.09 -7.66 -1.27
C VAL A 115 2.48 -6.35 -0.81
N ILE A 116 2.85 -5.90 0.38
CA ILE A 116 2.31 -4.69 1.01
C ILE A 116 3.38 -3.98 1.82
N GLY A 117 3.33 -2.65 1.89
CA GLY A 117 4.16 -1.88 2.81
C GLY A 117 3.75 -2.10 4.27
N SER A 118 4.71 -2.03 5.19
CA SER A 118 4.44 -2.25 6.62
C SER A 118 3.57 -1.16 7.23
N ARG A 119 3.59 0.07 6.67
CA ARG A 119 2.82 1.24 7.10
C ARG A 119 2.27 1.97 5.89
N GLY A 120 1.12 2.62 6.10
CA GLY A 120 0.52 3.50 5.14
C GLY A 120 0.66 4.98 5.53
N ARG A 121 -0.06 5.84 4.82
CA ARG A 121 -0.07 7.30 4.99
C ARG A 121 -0.39 7.79 6.40
N GLY A 122 -1.09 6.99 7.22
CA GLY A 122 -1.48 7.35 8.58
C GLY A 122 -0.72 6.61 9.68
N GLY A 123 0.36 5.92 9.34
CA GLY A 123 1.09 5.06 10.28
C GLY A 123 1.78 5.83 11.41
N ILE A 124 1.58 5.37 12.64
CA ILE A 124 2.33 5.86 13.80
C ILE A 124 3.77 5.34 13.68
N ARG A 125 4.77 6.23 13.74
CA ARG A 125 6.20 5.90 13.56
C ARG A 125 6.74 4.80 14.47
N ARG A 126 6.06 4.52 15.59
CA ARG A 126 6.47 3.52 16.59
C ARG A 126 5.83 2.14 16.40
N ALA A 127 4.81 2.02 15.55
CA ALA A 127 4.18 0.74 15.31
C ALA A 127 5.02 -0.11 14.36
N LEU A 128 5.20 -1.39 14.68
CA LEU A 128 5.92 -2.34 13.82
C LEU A 128 5.18 -2.62 12.52
N MET A 129 3.84 -2.53 12.53
CA MET A 129 2.97 -2.70 11.38
C MET A 129 1.79 -1.74 11.44
N GLY A 130 1.32 -1.27 10.28
CA GLY A 130 0.08 -0.52 10.16
C GLY A 130 -1.15 -1.41 10.33
N SER A 131 -2.31 -0.80 10.59
CA SER A 131 -3.58 -1.51 10.78
C SER A 131 -4.01 -2.31 9.55
N VAL A 132 -3.80 -1.77 8.35
CA VAL A 132 -4.14 -2.45 7.09
C VAL A 132 -3.23 -3.65 6.86
N SER A 133 -1.91 -3.49 6.95
CA SER A 133 -0.96 -4.58 6.77
C SER A 133 -1.12 -5.69 7.81
N ASP A 134 -1.35 -5.35 9.08
CA ASP A 134 -1.63 -6.32 10.14
C ASP A 134 -2.91 -7.13 9.85
N SER A 135 -3.98 -6.47 9.44
CA SER A 135 -5.24 -7.13 9.08
C SER A 135 -5.09 -8.04 7.86
N VAL A 136 -4.38 -7.59 6.83
CA VAL A 136 -4.11 -8.40 5.64
C VAL A 136 -3.31 -9.65 5.98
N VAL A 137 -2.26 -9.54 6.81
CA VAL A 137 -1.48 -10.69 7.28
C VAL A 137 -2.35 -11.71 8.00
N ARG A 138 -3.29 -11.26 8.82
CA ARG A 138 -4.19 -12.14 9.59
C ARG A 138 -5.24 -12.85 8.75
N HIS A 139 -5.71 -12.23 7.68
CA HIS A 139 -6.90 -12.68 6.94
C HIS A 139 -6.63 -13.17 5.52
N ALA A 140 -5.45 -12.91 4.95
CA ALA A 140 -5.12 -13.39 3.62
C ALA A 140 -5.05 -14.93 3.56
N HIS A 141 -5.53 -15.50 2.45
CA HIS A 141 -5.49 -16.95 2.20
C HIS A 141 -4.12 -17.46 1.74
N CYS A 142 -3.19 -16.56 1.45
CA CYS A 142 -1.89 -16.85 0.87
C CYS A 142 -0.76 -16.15 1.66
N PRO A 143 0.52 -16.46 1.39
CA PRO A 143 1.65 -15.72 1.93
C PRO A 143 1.55 -14.21 1.68
N VAL A 144 1.97 -13.45 2.69
CA VAL A 144 2.02 -11.98 2.64
C VAL A 144 3.45 -11.53 2.91
N LEU A 145 4.02 -10.80 1.98
CA LEU A 145 5.31 -10.14 2.14
C LEU A 145 5.08 -8.70 2.58
N VAL A 146 5.48 -8.40 3.80
CA VAL A 146 5.43 -7.06 4.37
C VAL A 146 6.78 -6.38 4.16
N VAL A 147 6.79 -5.31 3.38
CA VAL A 147 8.00 -4.56 3.04
C VAL A 147 8.15 -3.39 3.99
N ARG A 148 9.32 -3.26 4.62
CA ARG A 148 9.65 -2.16 5.52
C ARG A 148 10.68 -1.25 4.87
N ALA A 149 10.50 0.07 5.03
CA ALA A 149 11.56 1.01 4.73
C ALA A 149 12.70 0.86 5.76
N GLU A 150 13.94 0.97 5.31
CA GLU A 150 15.08 1.08 6.22
C GLU A 150 14.95 2.36 7.05
N LYS A 151 15.29 2.28 8.33
CA LYS A 151 15.46 3.50 9.14
C LYS A 151 16.54 4.34 8.48
N SER A 152 16.19 5.55 8.04
CA SER A 152 17.23 6.48 7.59
C SER A 152 18.13 6.80 8.79
N GLU A 153 19.43 6.63 8.66
CA GLU A 153 20.46 6.95 9.67
C GLU A 153 20.44 8.44 10.12
N ARG A 154 19.48 9.22 9.61
CA ARG A 154 19.32 10.64 9.94
C ARG A 154 18.68 10.90 11.30
N GLU A 155 18.14 9.90 11.97
CA GLU A 155 17.54 10.08 13.31
C GLU A 155 18.51 9.80 14.45
N GLU A 156 19.68 9.20 14.19
CA GLU A 156 20.70 8.98 15.23
C GLU A 156 21.58 10.21 15.52
N GLY A 157 21.52 11.26 14.68
CA GLY A 157 22.29 12.48 14.85
C GLY A 157 21.69 13.53 15.79
N SER A 158 20.41 13.44 16.14
CA SER A 158 19.75 14.46 16.95
C SER A 158 19.80 14.20 18.45
N ASP A 159 20.05 12.97 18.87
CA ASP A 159 20.10 12.62 20.29
C ASP A 159 21.49 12.84 20.93
N LEU A 160 22.53 13.08 20.11
CA LEU A 160 23.89 13.32 20.63
C LEU A 160 24.18 14.80 20.91
N ASP A 161 23.41 15.72 20.33
CA ASP A 161 23.62 17.16 20.56
C ASP A 161 23.01 17.67 21.89
N ASP A 162 22.05 16.92 22.45
CA ASP A 162 21.40 17.30 23.70
C ASP A 162 22.18 16.81 24.97
N MET A 163 23.15 15.95 24.80
CA MET A 163 24.00 15.47 25.92
C MET A 163 25.26 16.29 26.13
N MET A 164 25.61 17.26 25.27
CA MET A 164 26.84 18.07 25.40
C MET A 164 26.60 19.48 25.96
N LEU A 165 25.42 19.83 26.43
CA LEU A 165 25.10 21.15 27.00
C LEU A 165 24.76 21.10 28.50
N THR A 166 25.43 20.25 29.26
CA THR A 166 25.46 20.36 30.73
C THR A 166 26.87 20.40 31.26
#